data_38920b21bbdf0e8f7367c99b9c2e6321
#
_entry.id   38920b21bbdf0e8f7367c99b9c2e6321
#
_cell.length_a   1.000
_cell.length_b   1.000
_cell.length_c   1.000
_cell.angle_alpha   90.00
_cell.angle_beta   90.00
_cell.angle_gamma   90.00
#
_symmetry.space_group_name_H-M   'P 1'
#
loop_
_entity.id
_entity.type
_entity.pdbx_description
1 polymer ?
#
loop_
_entity_poly.entity_id
_entity_poly.type
_entity_poly.pdbx_seq_one_letter_code
_entity_poly.pdbx_strand_id
1 'polypeptide(L)'
;MKKVLVAMLCGLEMVLGGCSSGGQGSGGGGELPAWVSSLHAPPDVYRAVGFGQGERIPDAVASARKNALLQIVESSFGETVRYRYQKAGVREGLSTSASVHDFYDAASSGNLFGQRVVHNAVRPAGEGYVAYVMVEVAKKDIRRAYAAFLKERRARRDLRLAETRGAVLLETGHYRRALAFYQRKSRREPGNDVWWIGIGAALYRLGDYGKALSATDRGLLLNPRSFYGYWNRSSILEKLNRRREAAEAVRMACRLRPSDACTRRLEEAEMNVR
;
A
#
# COMPACT_ATOMS: atom_id res chain seq x y z
N MET A 1 5.63 33.40 2.14
CA MET A 1 6.05 32.22 1.37
C MET A 1 7.56 31.99 1.27
N LYS A 2 8.41 32.97 1.62
CA LYS A 2 9.90 32.84 1.62
C LYS A 2 10.48 32.16 2.88
N LYS A 3 9.72 32.05 3.98
CA LYS A 3 10.24 31.59 5.29
C LYS A 3 10.30 30.07 5.51
N VAL A 4 9.56 29.27 4.77
CA VAL A 4 9.56 27.80 4.93
C VAL A 4 10.72 27.14 4.16
N LEU A 5 11.15 27.75 3.06
CA LEU A 5 12.29 27.27 2.28
C LEU A 5 13.63 27.49 3.00
N VAL A 6 13.74 28.55 3.81
CA VAL A 6 14.96 28.90 4.57
C VAL A 6 15.18 27.94 5.76
N ALA A 7 14.11 27.43 6.39
CA ALA A 7 14.24 26.50 7.50
C ALA A 7 14.78 25.11 7.12
N MET A 8 14.56 24.65 5.87
CA MET A 8 15.13 23.40 5.39
C MET A 8 16.59 23.53 4.92
N LEU A 9 17.02 24.73 4.52
CA LEU A 9 18.43 25.02 4.23
C LEU A 9 19.28 25.04 5.51
N CYS A 10 18.71 25.44 6.67
CA CYS A 10 19.42 25.38 7.97
C CYS A 10 19.74 23.93 8.42
N GLY A 11 18.95 22.93 8.02
CA GLY A 11 19.27 21.53 8.26
C GLY A 11 20.48 21.04 7.45
N LEU A 12 20.77 21.68 6.34
CA LEU A 12 21.93 21.38 5.51
C LEU A 12 23.23 22.00 6.07
N GLU A 13 23.13 23.14 6.74
CA GLU A 13 24.28 23.80 7.39
C GLU A 13 24.80 23.07 8.63
N MET A 14 23.94 22.31 9.36
CA MET A 14 24.36 21.50 10.50
C MET A 14 25.21 20.27 10.13
N VAL A 15 25.15 19.82 8.89
CA VAL A 15 25.99 18.69 8.39
C VAL A 15 27.34 19.21 7.87
N LEU A 16 27.41 20.52 7.54
CA LEU A 16 28.62 21.15 6.99
C LEU A 16 29.35 22.08 7.97
N GLY A 17 28.74 22.38 9.15
CA GLY A 17 29.29 23.29 10.15
C GLY A 17 29.93 22.54 11.31
N GLY A 18 31.10 21.92 11.09
CA GLY A 18 31.99 21.58 12.17
C GLY A 18 32.58 22.87 12.80
N CYS A 19 32.27 23.12 14.08
CA CYS A 19 32.88 24.18 14.84
C CYS A 19 34.41 24.13 14.71
N SER A 20 34.97 25.25 14.30
CA SER A 20 36.40 25.50 14.27
C SER A 20 36.98 25.50 15.67
N SER A 21 37.67 24.43 16.03
CA SER A 21 38.81 24.50 16.95
C SER A 21 39.82 23.43 16.56
N GLY A 22 40.90 23.90 15.90
CA GLY A 22 42.22 23.31 15.81
C GLY A 22 42.33 21.83 15.48
N GLY A 23 42.49 21.52 14.18
CA GLY A 23 42.92 20.23 13.73
C GLY A 23 42.98 20.21 12.20
N GLN A 24 44.20 20.26 11.64
CA GLN A 24 44.43 20.06 10.21
C GLN A 24 44.03 18.63 9.83
N GLY A 25 42.84 18.48 9.20
CA GLY A 25 42.39 17.27 8.55
C GLY A 25 41.88 17.65 7.17
N SER A 26 42.63 17.28 6.12
CA SER A 26 42.29 17.43 4.71
C SER A 26 41.06 16.59 4.34
N GLY A 27 39.87 17.07 4.65
CA GLY A 27 38.63 16.50 4.22
C GLY A 27 37.99 17.38 3.16
N GLY A 28 37.93 16.92 1.90
CA GLY A 28 37.47 17.63 0.73
C GLY A 28 36.08 18.20 0.87
N GLY A 29 35.95 19.41 1.34
CA GLY A 29 34.77 20.26 1.28
C GLY A 29 34.56 20.77 -0.13
N GLY A 30 34.05 19.91 -1.01
CA GLY A 30 33.72 20.32 -2.35
C GLY A 30 32.49 21.21 -2.35
N GLU A 31 32.55 22.39 -2.98
CA GLU A 31 31.43 23.33 -3.16
C GLU A 31 30.20 22.63 -3.70
N LEU A 32 29.02 22.98 -3.19
CA LEU A 32 27.75 22.52 -3.73
C LEU A 32 27.66 22.86 -5.21
N PRO A 33 27.10 21.97 -6.07
CA PRO A 33 26.86 22.32 -7.46
C PRO A 33 26.05 23.61 -7.55
N ALA A 34 26.45 24.55 -8.41
CA ALA A 34 25.84 25.88 -8.52
C ALA A 34 24.32 25.82 -8.75
N TRP A 35 23.85 24.79 -9.43
CA TRP A 35 22.42 24.59 -9.68
C TRP A 35 21.61 24.18 -8.44
N VAL A 36 22.23 23.70 -7.36
CA VAL A 36 21.54 23.31 -6.11
C VAL A 36 20.86 24.52 -5.45
N SER A 37 21.44 25.72 -5.61
CA SER A 37 20.87 26.97 -5.10
C SER A 37 19.82 27.61 -6.04
N SER A 38 19.71 27.13 -7.29
CA SER A 38 18.80 27.67 -8.32
C SER A 38 17.52 26.83 -8.42
N LEU A 39 16.61 26.98 -7.44
CA LEU A 39 15.35 26.24 -7.37
C LEU A 39 14.17 26.89 -8.12
N HIS A 40 14.45 27.84 -9.03
CA HIS A 40 13.36 28.47 -9.78
C HIS A 40 12.68 27.46 -10.70
N ALA A 41 11.41 27.13 -10.41
CA ALA A 41 10.60 26.21 -11.19
C ALA A 41 9.57 26.96 -12.05
N PRO A 42 9.25 26.47 -13.25
CA PRO A 42 8.08 26.95 -14.01
C PRO A 42 6.80 26.85 -13.16
N PRO A 43 5.78 27.70 -13.43
CA PRO A 43 4.58 27.80 -12.58
C PRO A 43 3.74 26.50 -12.54
N ASP A 44 3.86 25.65 -13.54
CA ASP A 44 3.14 24.38 -13.70
C ASP A 44 3.93 23.13 -13.27
N VAL A 45 5.13 23.32 -12.71
CA VAL A 45 6.06 22.26 -12.32
C VAL A 45 6.43 22.41 -10.86
N TYR A 46 6.58 21.29 -10.15
CA TYR A 46 7.31 21.21 -8.89
C TYR A 46 8.75 20.82 -9.17
N ARG A 47 9.69 21.49 -8.51
CA ARG A 47 11.12 21.19 -8.59
C ARG A 47 11.68 21.05 -7.17
N ALA A 48 12.47 20.02 -6.95
CA ALA A 48 13.20 19.84 -5.70
C ALA A 48 14.58 19.25 -5.96
N VAL A 49 15.50 19.51 -5.03
CA VAL A 49 16.82 18.89 -4.98
C VAL A 49 16.86 17.93 -3.80
N GLY A 50 17.12 16.68 -4.06
CA GLY A 50 17.38 15.69 -3.04
C GLY A 50 18.87 15.44 -2.86
N PHE A 51 19.23 15.17 -1.64
CA PHE A 51 20.54 14.69 -1.21
C PHE A 51 20.43 13.22 -0.83
N GLY A 52 21.42 12.41 -1.20
CA GLY A 52 21.47 11.00 -0.85
C GLY A 52 22.88 10.50 -0.69
N GLN A 53 23.04 9.47 0.14
CA GLN A 53 24.28 8.77 0.38
C GLN A 53 24.13 7.28 0.04
N GLY A 54 25.22 6.62 -0.32
CA GLY A 54 25.24 5.19 -0.58
C GLY A 54 26.67 4.68 -0.77
N GLU A 55 26.87 3.40 -0.56
CA GLU A 55 28.15 2.73 -0.80
C GLU A 55 28.52 2.71 -2.28
N ARG A 56 27.51 2.69 -3.14
CA ARG A 56 27.67 2.71 -4.60
C ARG A 56 26.97 3.92 -5.19
N ILE A 57 27.44 4.38 -6.34
CA ILE A 57 26.84 5.52 -7.07
C ILE A 57 25.33 5.35 -7.30
N PRO A 58 24.82 4.20 -7.78
CA PRO A 58 23.38 4.01 -8.00
C PRO A 58 22.57 4.16 -6.72
N ASP A 59 23.07 3.70 -5.59
CA ASP A 59 22.38 3.74 -4.29
C ASP A 59 22.28 5.18 -3.78
N ALA A 60 23.36 5.96 -3.90
CA ALA A 60 23.37 7.37 -3.55
C ALA A 60 22.40 8.19 -4.43
N VAL A 61 22.40 7.94 -5.74
CA VAL A 61 21.48 8.60 -6.69
C VAL A 61 20.02 8.23 -6.42
N ALA A 62 19.74 6.95 -6.13
CA ALA A 62 18.39 6.49 -5.80
C ALA A 62 17.87 7.15 -4.50
N SER A 63 18.73 7.22 -3.48
CA SER A 63 18.44 7.90 -2.20
C SER A 63 18.16 9.39 -2.42
N ALA A 64 19.02 10.08 -3.18
CA ALA A 64 18.83 11.50 -3.49
C ALA A 64 17.52 11.74 -4.26
N ARG A 65 17.23 10.93 -5.28
CA ARG A 65 15.99 11.01 -6.06
C ARG A 65 14.75 10.79 -5.18
N LYS A 66 14.79 9.81 -4.29
CA LYS A 66 13.72 9.56 -3.32
C LYS A 66 13.45 10.79 -2.45
N ASN A 67 14.49 11.40 -1.92
CA ASN A 67 14.37 12.58 -1.06
C ASN A 67 13.84 13.81 -1.81
N ALA A 68 14.24 14.02 -3.07
CA ALA A 68 13.66 15.08 -3.91
C ALA A 68 12.16 14.86 -4.14
N LEU A 69 11.75 13.63 -4.46
CA LEU A 69 10.34 13.31 -4.69
C LEU A 69 9.49 13.46 -3.44
N LEU A 70 9.99 13.08 -2.27
CA LEU A 70 9.30 13.31 -0.99
C LEU A 70 9.04 14.79 -0.76
N GLN A 71 10.03 15.66 -0.96
CA GLN A 71 9.87 17.11 -0.85
C GLN A 71 8.80 17.65 -1.81
N ILE A 72 8.77 17.15 -3.07
CA ILE A 72 7.73 17.53 -4.04
C ILE A 72 6.35 17.10 -3.56
N VAL A 73 6.21 15.88 -3.06
CA VAL A 73 4.94 15.37 -2.54
C VAL A 73 4.48 16.18 -1.34
N GLU A 74 5.34 16.44 -0.37
CA GLU A 74 5.04 17.27 0.82
C GLU A 74 4.58 18.67 0.43
N SER A 75 5.30 19.32 -0.50
CA SER A 75 4.94 20.66 -1.00
C SER A 75 3.59 20.65 -1.71
N SER A 76 3.35 19.63 -2.55
CA SER A 76 2.10 19.47 -3.30
C SER A 76 0.91 19.17 -2.38
N PHE A 77 1.13 18.45 -1.29
CA PHE A 77 0.09 18.11 -0.31
C PHE A 77 -0.40 19.36 0.43
N GLY A 78 0.52 20.26 0.82
CA GLY A 78 0.17 21.54 1.43
C GLY A 78 -0.70 22.42 0.52
N GLU A 79 -0.41 22.49 -0.78
CA GLU A 79 -1.23 23.20 -1.77
C GLU A 79 -2.58 22.51 -2.01
N THR A 80 -2.60 21.19 -2.14
CA THR A 80 -3.83 20.40 -2.40
C THR A 80 -4.79 20.45 -1.24
N VAL A 81 -4.29 20.42 -0.02
CA VAL A 81 -5.10 20.55 1.21
C VAL A 81 -5.69 21.96 1.27
N ARG A 82 -4.92 23.02 1.03
CA ARG A 82 -5.44 24.40 0.99
C ARG A 82 -6.54 24.59 -0.04
N TYR A 83 -6.37 24.05 -1.25
CA TYR A 83 -7.38 24.13 -2.30
C TYR A 83 -8.70 23.46 -1.92
N ARG A 84 -8.67 22.32 -1.21
CA ARG A 84 -9.88 21.65 -0.69
C ARG A 84 -10.55 22.42 0.44
N TYR A 85 -9.78 23.00 1.35
CA TYR A 85 -10.33 23.83 2.42
C TYR A 85 -11.08 25.04 1.87
N GLN A 86 -10.58 25.68 0.84
CA GLN A 86 -11.27 26.81 0.18
C GLN A 86 -12.57 26.41 -0.51
N LYS A 87 -12.65 25.21 -1.07
CA LYS A 87 -13.80 24.77 -1.88
C LYS A 87 -14.89 24.02 -1.11
N ALA A 88 -14.59 23.42 0.03
CA ALA A 88 -15.50 22.50 0.74
C ALA A 88 -15.99 22.99 2.12
N GLY A 89 -15.42 24.02 2.69
CA GLY A 89 -15.85 24.57 4.00
C GLY A 89 -15.76 23.59 5.19
N VAL A 90 -15.05 22.46 5.06
CA VAL A 90 -15.02 21.37 6.03
C VAL A 90 -13.62 21.22 6.62
N ARG A 91 -13.56 21.30 7.96
CA ARG A 91 -12.38 21.02 8.77
C ARG A 91 -12.30 19.52 9.09
N GLU A 92 -11.71 18.71 8.23
CA GLU A 92 -11.24 17.37 8.63
C GLU A 92 -9.71 17.37 8.64
N GLY A 93 -9.17 17.26 9.85
CA GLY A 93 -7.73 17.11 10.08
C GLY A 93 -7.25 15.75 9.61
N LEU A 94 -6.66 15.69 8.42
CA LEU A 94 -5.85 14.56 8.01
C LEU A 94 -4.53 14.64 8.79
N SER A 95 -4.17 13.59 9.51
CA SER A 95 -2.84 13.40 10.07
C SER A 95 -1.83 13.38 8.91
N THR A 96 -1.08 14.47 8.76
CA THR A 96 -0.44 14.83 7.49
C THR A 96 0.75 13.93 7.11
N SER A 97 1.52 13.40 8.07
CA SER A 97 2.74 12.64 7.75
C SER A 97 2.48 11.23 7.20
N ALA A 98 1.65 10.42 7.86
CA ALA A 98 1.37 9.05 7.41
C ALA A 98 0.68 9.02 6.04
N SER A 99 -0.23 9.96 5.77
CA SER A 99 -0.92 10.06 4.49
C SER A 99 -0.02 10.51 3.34
N VAL A 100 1.01 11.29 3.61
CA VAL A 100 2.03 11.71 2.63
C VAL A 100 2.91 10.53 2.24
N HIS A 101 3.38 9.76 3.22
CA HIS A 101 4.19 8.55 2.97
C HIS A 101 3.39 7.48 2.22
N ASP A 102 2.14 7.20 2.63
CA ASP A 102 1.27 6.25 1.93
C ASP A 102 1.07 6.64 0.45
N PHE A 103 0.89 7.94 0.18
CA PHE A 103 0.75 8.42 -1.20
C PHE A 103 2.05 8.32 -1.98
N TYR A 104 3.18 8.68 -1.35
CA TYR A 104 4.50 8.56 -1.98
C TYR A 104 4.80 7.10 -2.35
N ASP A 105 4.58 6.15 -1.44
CA ASP A 105 4.84 4.72 -1.68
C ASP A 105 3.96 4.16 -2.79
N ALA A 106 2.67 4.50 -2.80
CA ALA A 106 1.75 4.09 -3.85
C ALA A 106 2.10 4.68 -5.23
N ALA A 107 2.54 5.93 -5.25
CA ALA A 107 2.85 6.64 -6.49
C ALA A 107 4.25 6.28 -7.04
N SER A 108 5.22 6.00 -6.17
CA SER A 108 6.57 5.60 -6.58
C SER A 108 6.62 4.17 -7.09
N SER A 109 5.87 3.25 -6.50
CA SER A 109 5.75 1.86 -6.98
C SER A 109 5.10 1.76 -8.37
N GLY A 110 4.19 2.69 -8.69
CA GLY A 110 3.49 2.76 -9.97
C GLY A 110 4.13 3.65 -11.04
N ASN A 111 5.29 4.28 -10.76
CA ASN A 111 5.92 5.30 -11.63
C ASN A 111 4.94 6.40 -12.12
N LEU A 112 4.00 6.78 -11.24
CA LEU A 112 2.86 7.65 -11.58
C LEU A 112 3.21 9.13 -11.72
N PHE A 113 4.43 9.53 -11.31
CA PHE A 113 4.78 10.95 -11.20
C PHE A 113 5.23 11.61 -12.50
N GLY A 114 5.51 10.86 -13.58
CA GLY A 114 6.08 11.46 -14.80
C GLY A 114 7.33 12.30 -14.51
N GLN A 115 8.14 11.84 -13.56
CA GLN A 115 9.28 12.58 -13.03
C GLN A 115 10.42 12.68 -14.04
N ARG A 116 11.06 13.85 -14.10
CA ARG A 116 12.24 14.10 -14.90
C ARG A 116 13.41 14.49 -14.00
N VAL A 117 14.54 13.82 -14.14
CA VAL A 117 15.80 14.26 -13.56
C VAL A 117 16.37 15.35 -14.46
N VAL A 118 16.56 16.53 -13.91
CA VAL A 118 17.07 17.71 -14.64
C VAL A 118 18.58 17.83 -14.50
N HIS A 119 19.05 17.64 -13.28
CA HIS A 119 20.47 17.64 -12.95
C HIS A 119 20.80 16.53 -11.96
N ASN A 120 22.01 16.01 -12.06
CA ASN A 120 22.59 15.15 -11.05
C ASN A 120 24.10 15.49 -10.87
N ALA A 121 24.58 15.33 -9.67
CA ALA A 121 26.00 15.38 -9.36
C ALA A 121 26.32 14.31 -8.30
N VAL A 122 27.42 13.60 -8.49
CA VAL A 122 27.87 12.57 -7.55
C VAL A 122 29.33 12.85 -7.18
N ARG A 123 29.65 12.68 -5.92
CA ARG A 123 31.02 12.87 -5.39
C ARG A 123 31.38 11.72 -4.46
N PRO A 124 32.64 11.32 -4.41
CA PRO A 124 33.14 10.45 -3.36
C PRO A 124 33.02 11.13 -1.99
N ALA A 125 32.66 10.37 -0.96
CA ALA A 125 32.56 10.83 0.42
C ALA A 125 32.85 9.69 1.39
N GLY A 126 34.01 9.72 2.02
CA GLY A 126 34.47 8.61 2.85
C GLY A 126 34.62 7.31 2.04
N GLU A 127 34.04 6.24 2.54
CA GLU A 127 34.06 4.91 1.87
C GLU A 127 32.92 4.77 0.82
N GLY A 128 32.14 5.81 0.56
CA GLY A 128 31.00 5.77 -0.35
C GLY A 128 30.86 7.00 -1.22
N TYR A 129 29.63 7.31 -1.59
CA TYR A 129 29.27 8.39 -2.49
C TYR A 129 28.16 9.23 -1.95
N VAL A 130 28.19 10.51 -2.28
CA VAL A 130 27.13 11.49 -2.06
C VAL A 130 26.57 11.91 -3.41
N ALA A 131 25.26 11.95 -3.54
CA ALA A 131 24.58 12.41 -4.73
C ALA A 131 23.64 13.58 -4.43
N TYR A 132 23.58 14.50 -5.38
CA TYR A 132 22.58 15.56 -5.47
C TYR A 132 21.77 15.34 -6.74
N VAL A 133 20.46 15.28 -6.64
CA VAL A 133 19.57 15.06 -7.78
C VAL A 133 18.48 16.10 -7.79
N MET A 134 18.38 16.86 -8.88
CA MET A 134 17.28 17.77 -9.13
C MET A 134 16.19 17.05 -9.92
N VAL A 135 14.99 17.03 -9.38
CA VAL A 135 13.82 16.38 -9.97
C VAL A 135 12.74 17.40 -10.26
N GLU A 136 12.11 17.25 -11.41
CA GLU A 136 10.90 17.97 -11.79
C GLU A 136 9.71 17.02 -11.96
N VAL A 137 8.53 17.48 -11.51
CA VAL A 137 7.25 16.79 -11.72
C VAL A 137 6.19 17.82 -12.11
N ALA A 138 5.45 17.57 -13.17
CA ALA A 138 4.36 18.46 -13.55
C ALA A 138 3.22 18.40 -12.51
N LYS A 139 2.69 19.56 -12.14
CA LYS A 139 1.59 19.69 -11.15
C LYS A 139 0.36 18.86 -11.54
N LYS A 140 0.08 18.76 -12.85
CA LYS A 140 -1.02 17.92 -13.37
C LYS A 140 -0.84 16.44 -13.07
N ASP A 141 0.39 15.93 -13.11
CA ASP A 141 0.69 14.52 -12.91
C ASP A 141 0.57 14.14 -11.43
N ILE A 142 1.03 15.01 -10.52
CA ILE A 142 0.78 14.87 -9.09
C ILE A 142 -0.72 14.84 -8.77
N ARG A 143 -1.49 15.77 -9.36
CA ARG A 143 -2.95 15.81 -9.14
C ARG A 143 -3.64 14.54 -9.66
N ARG A 144 -3.21 14.03 -10.82
CA ARG A 144 -3.72 12.76 -11.38
C ARG A 144 -3.39 11.57 -10.47
N ALA A 145 -2.13 11.45 -10.05
CA ALA A 145 -1.68 10.39 -9.15
C ALA A 145 -2.44 10.42 -7.82
N TYR A 146 -2.63 11.61 -7.25
CA TYR A 146 -3.38 11.76 -6.01
C TYR A 146 -4.87 11.41 -6.15
N ALA A 147 -5.51 11.78 -7.26
CA ALA A 147 -6.89 11.40 -7.53
C ALA A 147 -7.06 9.87 -7.67
N ALA A 148 -6.12 9.20 -8.35
CA ALA A 148 -6.09 7.75 -8.47
C ALA A 148 -5.89 7.06 -7.10
N PHE A 149 -4.96 7.53 -6.29
CA PHE A 149 -4.72 7.05 -4.94
C PHE A 149 -5.97 7.15 -4.04
N LEU A 150 -6.65 8.30 -4.07
CA LEU A 150 -7.88 8.47 -3.30
C LEU A 150 -9.01 7.54 -3.77
N LYS A 151 -9.12 7.32 -5.08
CA LYS A 151 -10.11 6.39 -5.65
C LYS A 151 -9.84 4.98 -5.16
N GLU A 152 -8.59 4.53 -5.18
CA GLU A 152 -8.20 3.22 -4.70
C GLU A 152 -8.41 3.05 -3.19
N ARG A 153 -8.02 4.04 -2.37
CA ARG A 153 -8.28 4.01 -0.91
C ARG A 153 -9.78 3.92 -0.60
N ARG A 154 -10.62 4.64 -1.33
CA ARG A 154 -12.09 4.54 -1.17
C ARG A 154 -12.58 3.15 -1.54
N ALA A 155 -12.14 2.60 -2.67
CA ALA A 155 -12.53 1.26 -3.11
C ALA A 155 -12.13 0.19 -2.08
N ARG A 156 -10.90 0.24 -1.56
CA ARG A 156 -10.44 -0.68 -0.50
C ARG A 156 -11.27 -0.56 0.79
N ARG A 157 -11.60 0.68 1.21
CA ARG A 157 -12.44 0.91 2.39
C ARG A 157 -13.85 0.36 2.18
N ASP A 158 -14.46 0.64 1.03
CA ASP A 158 -15.82 0.21 0.72
C ASP A 158 -15.90 -1.32 0.61
N LEU A 159 -14.83 -1.97 0.11
CA LEU A 159 -14.68 -3.42 0.11
C LEU A 159 -14.67 -3.98 1.53
N ARG A 160 -13.80 -3.47 2.42
CA ARG A 160 -13.73 -3.91 3.82
C ARG A 160 -15.07 -3.76 4.56
N LEU A 161 -15.75 -2.63 4.37
CA LEU A 161 -17.08 -2.40 4.97
C LEU A 161 -18.11 -3.40 4.46
N ALA A 162 -18.05 -3.76 3.17
CA ALA A 162 -18.95 -4.74 2.59
C ALA A 162 -18.65 -6.16 3.11
N GLU A 163 -17.36 -6.53 3.22
CA GLU A 163 -16.93 -7.81 3.81
C GLU A 163 -17.43 -7.94 5.25
N THR A 164 -17.19 -6.91 6.07
CA THR A 164 -17.65 -6.86 7.46
C THR A 164 -19.17 -7.00 7.55
N ARG A 165 -19.92 -6.32 6.71
CA ARG A 165 -21.40 -6.40 6.69
C ARG A 165 -21.88 -7.82 6.38
N GLY A 166 -21.26 -8.48 5.43
CA GLY A 166 -21.59 -9.86 5.06
C GLY A 166 -21.29 -10.83 6.20
N ALA A 167 -20.12 -10.69 6.85
CA ALA A 167 -19.72 -11.49 8.00
C ALA A 167 -20.68 -11.31 9.18
N VAL A 168 -21.03 -10.09 9.54
CA VAL A 168 -21.99 -9.80 10.61
C VAL A 168 -23.35 -10.48 10.33
N LEU A 169 -23.84 -10.46 9.10
CA LEU A 169 -25.09 -11.15 8.75
C LEU A 169 -25.01 -12.67 8.97
N LEU A 170 -23.84 -13.29 8.72
CA LEU A 170 -23.61 -14.71 8.98
C LEU A 170 -23.52 -15.00 10.48
N GLU A 171 -22.78 -14.21 11.23
CA GLU A 171 -22.58 -14.34 12.67
C GLU A 171 -23.88 -14.17 13.46
N THR A 172 -24.73 -13.22 13.02
CA THR A 172 -26.03 -12.96 13.65
C THR A 172 -27.15 -13.88 13.17
N GLY A 173 -26.84 -14.93 12.40
CA GLY A 173 -27.84 -15.92 11.97
C GLY A 173 -28.74 -15.49 10.82
N HIS A 174 -28.51 -14.32 10.23
CA HIS A 174 -29.33 -13.80 9.14
C HIS A 174 -28.92 -14.39 7.75
N TYR A 175 -28.85 -15.71 7.66
CA TYR A 175 -28.26 -16.44 6.52
C TYR A 175 -28.89 -16.13 5.17
N ARG A 176 -30.24 -16.01 5.09
CA ARG A 176 -30.92 -15.62 3.84
C ARG A 176 -30.55 -14.21 3.39
N ARG A 177 -30.42 -13.28 4.34
CA ARG A 177 -30.01 -11.89 4.05
C ARG A 177 -28.54 -11.84 3.65
N ALA A 178 -27.67 -12.62 4.29
CA ALA A 178 -26.27 -12.79 3.90
C ALA A 178 -26.15 -13.34 2.47
N LEU A 179 -26.89 -14.38 2.13
CA LEU A 179 -26.91 -14.96 0.79
C LEU A 179 -27.31 -13.92 -0.27
N ALA A 180 -28.43 -13.23 -0.05
CA ALA A 180 -28.89 -12.19 -0.98
C ALA A 180 -27.87 -11.05 -1.13
N PHE A 181 -27.21 -10.68 -0.03
CA PHE A 181 -26.16 -9.66 -0.03
C PHE A 181 -24.96 -10.10 -0.88
N TYR A 182 -24.41 -11.30 -0.63
CA TYR A 182 -23.25 -11.81 -1.36
C TYR A 182 -23.57 -12.08 -2.85
N GLN A 183 -24.76 -12.58 -3.17
CA GLN A 183 -25.20 -12.77 -4.55
C GLN A 183 -25.29 -11.44 -5.33
N ARG A 184 -25.77 -10.36 -4.69
CA ARG A 184 -25.79 -9.03 -5.31
C ARG A 184 -24.38 -8.51 -5.55
N LYS A 185 -23.46 -8.76 -4.60
CA LYS A 185 -22.05 -8.38 -4.72
C LYS A 185 -21.35 -9.16 -5.82
N SER A 186 -21.52 -10.48 -5.88
CA SER A 186 -20.88 -11.32 -6.90
C SER A 186 -21.34 -11.00 -8.33
N ARG A 187 -22.58 -10.51 -8.51
CA ARG A 187 -23.05 -10.01 -9.82
C ARG A 187 -22.36 -8.73 -10.27
N ARG A 188 -22.00 -7.85 -9.34
CA ARG A 188 -21.31 -6.59 -9.65
C ARG A 188 -19.79 -6.76 -9.80
N GLU A 189 -19.24 -7.70 -9.07
CA GLU A 189 -17.81 -7.97 -8.96
C GLU A 189 -17.55 -9.48 -9.09
N PRO A 190 -17.79 -10.08 -10.29
CA PRO A 190 -17.77 -11.53 -10.46
C PRO A 190 -16.37 -12.15 -10.28
N GLY A 191 -15.32 -11.36 -10.42
CA GLY A 191 -13.91 -11.78 -10.20
C GLY A 191 -13.44 -11.72 -8.76
N ASN A 192 -14.26 -11.31 -7.79
CA ASN A 192 -13.90 -11.23 -6.39
C ASN A 192 -14.28 -12.53 -5.67
N ASP A 193 -13.29 -13.29 -5.22
CA ASP A 193 -13.44 -14.59 -4.55
C ASP A 193 -14.22 -14.50 -3.23
N VAL A 194 -14.08 -13.39 -2.50
CA VAL A 194 -14.73 -13.19 -1.19
C VAL A 194 -16.25 -13.33 -1.28
N TRP A 195 -16.85 -12.81 -2.37
CA TRP A 195 -18.29 -12.90 -2.55
C TRP A 195 -18.77 -14.33 -2.79
N TRP A 196 -18.02 -15.13 -3.56
CA TRP A 196 -18.34 -16.51 -3.81
C TRP A 196 -18.15 -17.40 -2.58
N ILE A 197 -17.09 -17.17 -1.81
CA ILE A 197 -16.85 -17.85 -0.53
C ILE A 197 -17.95 -17.49 0.48
N GLY A 198 -18.37 -16.21 0.51
CA GLY A 198 -19.49 -15.77 1.33
C GLY A 198 -20.84 -16.40 0.95
N ILE A 199 -21.10 -16.59 -0.36
CA ILE A 199 -22.27 -17.36 -0.84
C ILE A 199 -22.20 -18.80 -0.33
N GLY A 200 -21.03 -19.45 -0.45
CA GLY A 200 -20.81 -20.79 0.04
C GLY A 200 -21.07 -20.93 1.53
N ALA A 201 -20.56 -19.99 2.33
CA ALA A 201 -20.80 -19.96 3.78
C ALA A 201 -22.28 -19.78 4.13
N ALA A 202 -22.99 -18.90 3.45
CA ALA A 202 -24.41 -18.67 3.67
C ALA A 202 -25.27 -19.89 3.30
N LEU A 203 -24.98 -20.53 2.17
CA LEU A 203 -25.67 -21.75 1.73
C LEU A 203 -25.37 -22.93 2.65
N TYR A 204 -24.15 -23.07 3.14
CA TYR A 204 -23.79 -24.06 4.17
C TYR A 204 -24.67 -23.91 5.43
N ARG A 205 -24.81 -22.68 5.93
CA ARG A 205 -25.66 -22.38 7.10
C ARG A 205 -27.15 -22.61 6.84
N LEU A 206 -27.57 -22.54 5.59
CA LEU A 206 -28.95 -22.84 5.16
C LEU A 206 -29.17 -24.33 4.86
N GLY A 207 -28.13 -25.17 4.91
CA GLY A 207 -28.22 -26.61 4.68
C GLY A 207 -28.13 -27.04 3.20
N ASP A 208 -27.97 -26.11 2.28
CA ASP A 208 -27.81 -26.42 0.84
C ASP A 208 -26.32 -26.69 0.49
N TYR A 209 -25.84 -27.84 0.97
CA TYR A 209 -24.42 -28.20 0.90
C TYR A 209 -23.90 -28.38 -0.53
N GLY A 210 -24.73 -28.84 -1.46
CA GLY A 210 -24.33 -29.01 -2.86
C GLY A 210 -24.03 -27.66 -3.53
N LYS A 211 -24.96 -26.71 -3.39
CA LYS A 211 -24.73 -25.35 -3.93
C LYS A 211 -23.64 -24.61 -3.16
N ALA A 212 -23.50 -24.86 -1.84
CA ALA A 212 -22.44 -24.29 -1.03
C ALA A 212 -21.06 -24.71 -1.57
N LEU A 213 -20.87 -25.99 -1.91
CA LEU A 213 -19.63 -26.49 -2.49
C LEU A 213 -19.32 -25.82 -3.82
N SER A 214 -20.29 -25.79 -4.74
CA SER A 214 -20.13 -25.16 -6.04
C SER A 214 -19.72 -23.67 -5.96
N ALA A 215 -20.35 -22.92 -5.04
CA ALA A 215 -20.01 -21.53 -4.83
C ALA A 215 -18.60 -21.37 -4.23
N THR A 216 -18.25 -22.19 -3.23
CA THR A 216 -16.92 -22.17 -2.61
C THR A 216 -15.82 -22.54 -3.59
N ASP A 217 -16.03 -23.59 -4.42
CA ASP A 217 -15.10 -24.01 -5.45
C ASP A 217 -14.89 -22.92 -6.49
N ARG A 218 -15.94 -22.17 -6.86
CA ARG A 218 -15.80 -21.00 -7.72
C ARG A 218 -14.94 -19.90 -7.09
N GLY A 219 -15.09 -19.65 -5.78
CA GLY A 219 -14.22 -18.73 -5.06
C GLY A 219 -12.76 -19.19 -5.05
N LEU A 220 -12.52 -20.50 -4.86
CA LEU A 220 -11.17 -21.08 -4.88
C LEU A 220 -10.53 -21.08 -6.28
N LEU A 221 -11.32 -21.15 -7.35
CA LEU A 221 -10.81 -20.96 -8.72
C LEU A 221 -10.31 -19.54 -8.96
N LEU A 222 -10.97 -18.54 -8.36
CA LEU A 222 -10.55 -17.13 -8.44
C LEU A 222 -9.34 -16.84 -7.55
N ASN A 223 -9.27 -17.47 -6.38
CA ASN A 223 -8.18 -17.32 -5.43
C ASN A 223 -7.76 -18.67 -4.82
N PRO A 224 -6.82 -19.39 -5.44
CA PRO A 224 -6.33 -20.68 -4.91
C PRO A 224 -5.56 -20.58 -3.59
N ARG A 225 -5.33 -19.37 -3.08
CA ARG A 225 -4.65 -19.14 -1.78
C ARG A 225 -5.61 -18.64 -0.70
N SER A 226 -6.90 -18.86 -0.85
CA SER A 226 -7.91 -18.46 0.12
C SER A 226 -8.00 -19.46 1.27
N PHE A 227 -7.50 -19.08 2.46
CA PHE A 227 -7.66 -19.86 3.69
C PHE A 227 -9.14 -20.15 3.98
N TYR A 228 -9.97 -19.13 3.96
CA TYR A 228 -11.40 -19.27 4.25
C TYR A 228 -12.14 -20.11 3.21
N GLY A 229 -11.70 -20.09 1.96
CA GLY A 229 -12.24 -20.95 0.92
C GLY A 229 -12.04 -22.43 1.24
N TYR A 230 -10.81 -22.83 1.57
CA TYR A 230 -10.53 -24.22 1.95
C TYR A 230 -11.16 -24.62 3.28
N TRP A 231 -11.19 -23.72 4.25
CA TRP A 231 -11.84 -23.97 5.52
C TRP A 231 -13.33 -24.23 5.38
N ASN A 232 -14.04 -23.42 4.60
CA ASN A 232 -15.46 -23.62 4.31
C ASN A 232 -15.67 -24.89 3.49
N ARG A 233 -14.81 -25.13 2.48
CA ARG A 233 -14.87 -26.35 1.66
C ARG A 233 -14.81 -27.62 2.51
N SER A 234 -13.92 -27.67 3.49
CA SER A 234 -13.79 -28.83 4.38
C SER A 234 -15.09 -29.07 5.15
N SER A 235 -15.66 -28.03 5.77
CA SER A 235 -16.90 -28.14 6.53
C SER A 235 -18.10 -28.60 5.66
N ILE A 236 -18.15 -28.12 4.42
CA ILE A 236 -19.18 -28.51 3.46
C ILE A 236 -19.02 -29.99 3.07
N LEU A 237 -17.79 -30.41 2.77
CA LEU A 237 -17.48 -31.79 2.39
C LEU A 237 -17.74 -32.78 3.51
N GLU A 238 -17.50 -32.43 4.76
CA GLU A 238 -17.89 -33.20 5.93
C GLU A 238 -19.42 -33.47 5.96
N LYS A 239 -20.23 -32.41 5.72
CA LYS A 239 -21.70 -32.54 5.65
C LYS A 239 -22.17 -33.38 4.46
N LEU A 240 -21.39 -33.44 3.39
CA LEU A 240 -21.65 -34.29 2.23
C LEU A 240 -21.08 -35.71 2.37
N ASN A 241 -20.51 -36.05 3.55
CA ASN A 241 -19.84 -37.33 3.84
C ASN A 241 -18.64 -37.64 2.92
N ARG A 242 -18.04 -36.61 2.30
CA ARG A 242 -16.85 -36.70 1.43
C ARG A 242 -15.58 -36.52 2.25
N ARG A 243 -15.35 -37.44 3.21
CA ARG A 243 -14.36 -37.31 4.28
C ARG A 243 -12.93 -37.13 3.78
N ARG A 244 -12.49 -37.89 2.75
CA ARG A 244 -11.14 -37.78 2.17
C ARG A 244 -10.87 -36.38 1.63
N GLU A 245 -11.80 -35.87 0.86
CA GLU A 245 -11.69 -34.52 0.28
C GLU A 245 -11.77 -33.42 1.33
N ALA A 246 -12.55 -33.64 2.40
CA ALA A 246 -12.58 -32.73 3.54
C ALA A 246 -11.20 -32.63 4.22
N ALA A 247 -10.53 -33.77 4.46
CA ALA A 247 -9.19 -33.78 5.04
C ALA A 247 -8.16 -33.07 4.13
N GLU A 248 -8.25 -33.27 2.81
CA GLU A 248 -7.40 -32.53 1.87
C GLU A 248 -7.63 -31.02 1.94
N ALA A 249 -8.89 -30.59 2.01
CA ALA A 249 -9.22 -29.17 2.13
C ALA A 249 -8.69 -28.57 3.45
N VAL A 250 -8.81 -29.28 4.60
CA VAL A 250 -8.20 -28.85 5.87
C VAL A 250 -6.69 -28.73 5.71
N ARG A 251 -6.03 -29.72 5.09
CA ARG A 251 -4.57 -29.69 4.87
C ARG A 251 -4.13 -28.48 4.08
N MET A 252 -4.90 -28.12 3.03
CA MET A 252 -4.63 -26.91 2.24
C MET A 252 -4.83 -25.64 3.06
N ALA A 253 -5.89 -25.53 3.84
CA ALA A 253 -6.11 -24.40 4.74
C ALA A 253 -4.95 -24.24 5.73
N CYS A 254 -4.50 -25.32 6.36
CA CYS A 254 -3.41 -25.31 7.32
C CYS A 254 -2.05 -24.94 6.74
N ARG A 255 -1.79 -25.29 5.48
CA ARG A 255 -0.60 -24.81 4.76
C ARG A 255 -0.62 -23.30 4.55
N LEU A 256 -1.79 -22.72 4.29
CA LEU A 256 -1.94 -21.29 4.06
C LEU A 256 -1.87 -20.45 5.34
N ARG A 257 -2.38 -21.01 6.44
CA ARG A 257 -2.38 -20.36 7.76
C ARG A 257 -2.17 -21.40 8.85
N PRO A 258 -0.93 -21.74 9.21
CA PRO A 258 -0.62 -22.64 10.29
C PRO A 258 -1.13 -22.11 11.63
N SER A 259 -1.77 -22.97 12.44
CA SER A 259 -2.22 -22.66 13.80
C SER A 259 -2.58 -23.95 14.53
N ASP A 260 -2.59 -23.93 15.87
CA ASP A 260 -2.96 -25.08 16.70
C ASP A 260 -4.39 -25.57 16.42
N ALA A 261 -5.32 -24.62 16.14
CA ALA A 261 -6.67 -24.96 15.74
C ALA A 261 -6.71 -25.72 14.42
N CYS A 262 -5.82 -25.34 13.50
CA CYS A 262 -5.69 -26.00 12.21
C CYS A 262 -5.13 -27.41 12.36
N THR A 263 -4.10 -27.59 13.20
CA THR A 263 -3.48 -28.89 13.46
C THR A 263 -4.49 -29.85 14.06
N ARG A 264 -5.20 -29.46 15.12
CA ARG A 264 -6.26 -30.28 15.72
C ARG A 264 -7.33 -30.71 14.72
N ARG A 265 -7.82 -29.75 13.92
CA ARG A 265 -8.84 -30.05 12.90
C ARG A 265 -8.33 -31.01 11.83
N LEU A 266 -7.06 -30.94 11.47
CA LEU A 266 -6.45 -31.86 10.51
C LEU A 266 -6.38 -33.28 11.09
N GLU A 267 -5.94 -33.42 12.32
CA GLU A 267 -5.92 -34.71 13.05
C GLU A 267 -7.32 -35.33 13.13
N GLU A 268 -8.33 -34.55 13.50
CA GLU A 268 -9.73 -35.00 13.51
C GLU A 268 -10.21 -35.46 12.14
N ALA A 269 -9.90 -34.67 11.08
CA ALA A 269 -10.30 -35.01 9.71
C ALA A 269 -9.60 -36.29 9.20
N GLU A 270 -8.35 -36.53 9.57
CA GLU A 270 -7.59 -37.71 9.18
C GLU A 270 -8.06 -38.97 9.95
N MET A 271 -8.42 -38.83 11.21
CA MET A 271 -9.05 -39.95 11.98
C MET A 271 -10.39 -40.38 11.37
N ASN A 272 -11.19 -39.44 10.88
CA ASN A 272 -12.48 -39.71 10.26
C ASN A 272 -12.39 -40.36 8.86
N VAL A 273 -11.22 -40.46 8.30
CA VAL A 273 -10.96 -41.11 6.98
C VAL A 273 -10.62 -42.59 7.14
N ARG A 274 -10.07 -42.98 8.31
CA ARG A 274 -9.75 -44.36 8.63
C ARG A 274 -11.03 -45.15 8.96
#